data_5cb6a5306d4180487ad3f1e6189ee855
#
_entry.id   5cb6a5306d4180487ad3f1e6189ee855
#
_cell.length_a   1.000
_cell.length_b   1.000
_cell.length_c   1.000
_cell.angle_alpha   90.00
_cell.angle_beta   90.00
_cell.angle_gamma   90.00
#
_symmetry.space_group_name_H-M   'P 1'
#
loop_
_entity.id
_entity.type
_entity.pdbx_description
1 polymer ?
#
loop_
_entity_poly.entity_id
_entity_poly.type
_entity_poly.pdbx_seq_one_letter_code
_entity_poly.pdbx_strand_id
1 'polypeptide(L)'
;GMPLDTIVQSINDGFGKTIGQIGIVIIAGVIIGTFLEQSGGAYAMANRVLKLTGKKQVPLTMSIIGYFVSIPVFADSGFVILLPLTKALSKEARISLAGSASALALGLAITHNLVPPTPGPIAAAGILEANLGMVIMFGIITSIPVLVAGWLFASKIASRIYIDPNPEISQEEIKETLKTAPS
;
A
#
# COMPACT_ATOMS: atom_id res chain seq x y z
N GLY A 1 -21.67 -2.30 35.24
CA GLY A 1 -20.69 -1.69 34.34
C GLY A 1 -19.38 -1.44 35.09
N MET A 2 -18.25 -1.35 34.42
CA MET A 2 -16.96 -0.98 35.04
C MET A 2 -16.99 0.47 35.53
N PRO A 3 -16.39 0.76 36.72
CA PRO A 3 -16.19 2.13 37.17
C PRO A 3 -15.35 2.95 36.18
N LEU A 4 -15.58 4.25 36.08
CA LEU A 4 -14.93 5.12 35.12
C LEU A 4 -13.40 5.13 35.28
N ASP A 5 -12.93 5.15 36.53
CA ASP A 5 -11.50 5.12 36.86
C ASP A 5 -10.83 3.84 36.34
N THR A 6 -11.52 2.70 36.47
CA THR A 6 -11.03 1.40 36.00
C THR A 6 -10.95 1.37 34.47
N ILE A 7 -11.90 2.03 33.78
CA ILE A 7 -11.89 2.16 32.30
C ILE A 7 -10.68 2.97 31.87
N VAL A 8 -10.46 4.15 32.46
CA VAL A 8 -9.33 5.02 32.14
C VAL A 8 -8.00 4.31 32.40
N GLN A 9 -7.89 3.60 33.53
CA GLN A 9 -6.68 2.87 33.88
C GLN A 9 -6.40 1.73 32.89
N SER A 10 -7.44 0.97 32.51
CA SER A 10 -7.31 -0.12 31.52
C SER A 10 -6.89 0.38 30.14
N ILE A 11 -7.37 1.57 29.72
CA ILE A 11 -6.95 2.20 28.46
C ILE A 11 -5.48 2.60 28.53
N ASN A 12 -5.05 3.27 29.61
CA ASN A 12 -3.67 3.69 29.79
C ASN A 12 -2.70 2.50 29.84
N ASP A 13 -3.04 1.46 30.58
CA ASP A 13 -2.22 0.26 30.71
C ASP A 13 -2.11 -0.49 29.37
N GLY A 14 -3.24 -0.65 28.66
CA GLY A 14 -3.27 -1.26 27.33
C GLY A 14 -2.45 -0.49 26.30
N PHE A 15 -2.61 0.84 26.27
CA PHE A 15 -1.85 1.71 25.38
C PHE A 15 -0.35 1.67 25.70
N GLY A 16 0.00 1.83 26.98
CA GLY A 16 1.40 1.81 27.42
C GLY A 16 2.09 0.48 27.11
N LYS A 17 1.40 -0.65 27.37
CA LYS A 17 1.91 -2.00 27.04
C LYS A 17 2.15 -2.17 25.54
N THR A 18 1.18 -1.77 24.72
CA THR A 18 1.28 -1.88 23.26
C THR A 18 2.42 -1.02 22.71
N ILE A 19 2.49 0.25 23.10
CA ILE A 19 3.56 1.14 22.65
C ILE A 19 4.93 0.67 23.15
N GLY A 20 5.03 0.15 24.37
CA GLY A 20 6.27 -0.40 24.89
C GLY A 20 6.79 -1.61 24.10
N GLN A 21 5.90 -2.44 23.57
CA GLN A 21 6.27 -3.62 22.79
C GLN A 21 6.65 -3.32 21.34
N ILE A 22 5.91 -2.44 20.67
CA ILE A 22 6.02 -2.25 19.21
C ILE A 22 6.33 -0.81 18.79
N GLY A 23 6.24 0.17 19.71
CA GLY A 23 6.33 1.60 19.38
C GLY A 23 7.64 1.98 18.68
N ILE A 24 8.78 1.47 19.15
CA ILE A 24 10.09 1.76 18.55
C ILE A 24 10.15 1.27 17.10
N VAL A 25 9.61 0.07 16.82
CA VAL A 25 9.63 -0.50 15.46
C VAL A 25 8.72 0.29 14.53
N ILE A 26 7.54 0.71 15.03
CA ILE A 26 6.62 1.57 14.27
C ILE A 26 7.29 2.90 13.94
N ILE A 27 7.90 3.58 14.92
CA ILE A 27 8.58 4.86 14.72
C ILE A 27 9.70 4.71 13.69
N ALA A 28 10.56 3.70 13.84
CA ALA A 28 11.64 3.44 12.89
C ALA A 28 11.10 3.15 11.48
N GLY A 29 10.04 2.35 11.36
CA GLY A 29 9.37 2.07 10.09
C GLY A 29 8.80 3.33 9.42
N VAL A 30 8.14 4.19 10.20
CA VAL A 30 7.62 5.49 9.71
C VAL A 30 8.75 6.39 9.21
N ILE A 31 9.85 6.50 9.96
CA ILE A 31 11.01 7.33 9.55
C ILE A 31 11.59 6.82 8.24
N ILE A 32 11.84 5.51 8.12
CA ILE A 32 12.38 4.91 6.90
C ILE A 32 11.41 5.10 5.73
N GLY A 33 10.13 4.84 5.94
CA GLY A 33 9.09 5.01 4.92
C GLY A 33 9.00 6.44 4.41
N THR A 34 8.93 7.41 5.31
CA THR A 34 8.88 8.85 4.98
C THR A 34 10.15 9.32 4.26
N PHE A 35 11.31 8.83 4.68
CA PHE A 35 12.57 9.16 4.00
C PHE A 35 12.60 8.64 2.56
N LEU A 36 12.17 7.38 2.35
CA LEU A 36 12.09 6.79 1.01
C LEU A 36 11.05 7.48 0.13
N GLU A 37 9.95 7.93 0.73
CA GLU A 37 8.91 8.70 0.05
C GLU A 37 9.47 10.04 -0.43
N GLN A 38 10.07 10.82 0.47
CA GLN A 38 10.59 12.16 0.17
C GLN A 38 11.84 12.16 -0.71
N SER A 39 12.69 11.14 -0.60
CA SER A 39 13.90 11.02 -1.42
C SER A 39 13.65 10.52 -2.84
N GLY A 40 12.41 10.15 -3.19
CA GLY A 40 12.09 9.52 -4.47
C GLY A 40 12.49 8.03 -4.53
N GLY A 41 12.87 7.43 -3.40
CA GLY A 41 13.27 6.02 -3.30
C GLY A 41 12.16 5.07 -3.75
N ALA A 42 10.90 5.38 -3.45
CA ALA A 42 9.74 4.61 -3.92
C ALA A 42 9.67 4.55 -5.46
N TYR A 43 9.93 5.68 -6.14
CA TYR A 43 10.03 5.73 -7.60
C TYR A 43 11.22 4.95 -8.14
N ALA A 44 12.37 5.04 -7.48
CA ALA A 44 13.56 4.29 -7.89
C ALA A 44 13.34 2.78 -7.80
N MET A 45 12.69 2.31 -6.73
CA MET A 45 12.27 0.90 -6.57
C MET A 45 11.30 0.49 -7.67
N ALA A 46 10.25 1.28 -7.92
CA ALA A 46 9.26 1.01 -8.96
C ALA A 46 9.92 0.93 -10.35
N ASN A 47 10.82 1.85 -10.68
CA ASN A 47 11.56 1.83 -11.94
C ASN A 47 12.46 0.59 -12.09
N ARG A 48 13.06 0.12 -11.00
CA ARG A 48 13.87 -1.09 -11.02
C ARG A 48 13.03 -2.32 -11.34
N VAL A 49 11.88 -2.45 -10.68
CA VAL A 49 10.93 -3.54 -10.94
C VAL A 49 10.41 -3.45 -12.37
N LEU A 50 10.03 -2.25 -12.85
CA LEU A 50 9.55 -2.04 -14.20
C LEU A 50 10.57 -2.48 -15.26
N LYS A 51 11.87 -2.24 -15.04
CA LYS A 51 12.94 -2.70 -15.94
C LYS A 51 13.04 -4.22 -16.01
N LEU A 52 12.69 -4.91 -14.92
CA LEU A 52 12.73 -6.38 -14.84
C LEU A 52 11.49 -7.03 -15.42
N THR A 53 10.30 -6.49 -15.13
CA THR A 53 9.01 -7.04 -15.55
C THR A 53 8.56 -6.57 -16.94
N GLY A 54 9.06 -5.42 -17.37
CA GLY A 54 8.69 -4.80 -18.64
C GLY A 54 7.32 -4.14 -18.62
N LYS A 55 6.93 -3.57 -19.79
CA LYS A 55 5.70 -2.79 -19.94
C LYS A 55 4.54 -3.58 -20.57
N LYS A 56 4.74 -4.85 -20.92
CA LYS A 56 3.75 -5.63 -21.69
C LYS A 56 2.53 -6.03 -20.86
N GLN A 57 2.71 -6.25 -19.57
CA GLN A 57 1.64 -6.68 -18.65
C GLN A 57 1.54 -5.70 -17.48
N VAL A 58 0.99 -4.51 -17.75
CA VAL A 58 0.93 -3.43 -16.75
C VAL A 58 0.30 -3.87 -15.42
N PRO A 59 -0.84 -4.61 -15.37
CA PRO A 59 -1.39 -5.05 -14.08
C PRO A 59 -0.43 -5.96 -13.30
N LEU A 60 0.28 -6.88 -13.95
CA LEU A 60 1.29 -7.71 -13.29
C LEU A 60 2.45 -6.87 -12.76
N THR A 61 2.96 -5.99 -13.60
CA THR A 61 4.04 -5.07 -13.24
C THR A 61 3.65 -4.21 -12.04
N MET A 62 2.44 -3.65 -12.03
CA MET A 62 1.95 -2.83 -10.92
C MET A 62 1.73 -3.62 -9.63
N SER A 63 1.25 -4.88 -9.72
CA SER A 63 1.16 -5.76 -8.55
C SER A 63 2.53 -6.01 -7.92
N ILE A 64 3.55 -6.31 -8.74
CA ILE A 64 4.92 -6.58 -8.27
C ILE A 64 5.56 -5.29 -7.71
N ILE A 65 5.37 -4.15 -8.39
CA ILE A 65 5.85 -2.85 -7.88
C ILE A 65 5.23 -2.56 -6.52
N GLY A 66 3.90 -2.68 -6.39
CA GLY A 66 3.20 -2.48 -5.13
C GLY A 66 3.72 -3.38 -4.03
N TYR A 67 3.92 -4.65 -4.33
CA TYR A 67 4.45 -5.64 -3.39
C TYR A 67 5.81 -5.22 -2.81
N PHE A 68 6.77 -4.87 -3.65
CA PHE A 68 8.11 -4.50 -3.19
C PHE A 68 8.17 -3.11 -2.55
N VAL A 69 7.44 -2.14 -3.09
CA VAL A 69 7.44 -0.77 -2.57
C VAL A 69 6.79 -0.71 -1.19
N SER A 70 5.78 -1.54 -0.92
CA SER A 70 5.09 -1.55 0.38
C SER A 70 5.91 -2.20 1.51
N ILE A 71 7.07 -2.80 1.23
CA ILE A 71 7.94 -3.28 2.31
C ILE A 71 8.38 -2.11 3.20
N PRO A 72 9.00 -1.03 2.66
CA PRO A 72 9.42 0.12 3.44
C PRO A 72 8.42 1.29 3.44
N VAL A 73 7.41 1.31 2.56
CA VAL A 73 6.48 2.44 2.38
C VAL A 73 5.06 2.00 2.72
N PHE A 74 4.30 2.84 3.42
CA PHE A 74 2.90 2.55 3.71
C PHE A 74 2.08 2.45 2.43
N ALA A 75 1.08 1.56 2.44
CA ALA A 75 0.30 1.23 1.25
C ALA A 75 -0.47 2.44 0.68
N ASP A 76 -1.02 3.28 1.53
CA ASP A 76 -1.74 4.50 1.15
C ASP A 76 -0.82 5.53 0.50
N SER A 77 0.31 5.85 1.13
CA SER A 77 1.34 6.73 0.57
C SER A 77 1.90 6.16 -0.74
N GLY A 78 2.26 4.87 -0.75
CA GLY A 78 2.75 4.18 -1.94
C GLY A 78 1.78 4.25 -3.11
N PHE A 79 0.47 4.13 -2.84
CA PHE A 79 -0.55 4.24 -3.87
C PHE A 79 -0.60 5.65 -4.47
N VAL A 80 -0.64 6.68 -3.63
CA VAL A 80 -0.69 8.09 -4.09
C VAL A 80 0.55 8.43 -4.92
N ILE A 81 1.74 8.07 -4.44
CA ILE A 81 3.01 8.34 -5.12
C ILE A 81 3.09 7.64 -6.48
N LEU A 82 2.65 6.38 -6.57
CA LEU A 82 2.78 5.56 -7.77
C LEU A 82 1.60 5.67 -8.74
N LEU A 83 0.51 6.36 -8.34
CA LEU A 83 -0.64 6.55 -9.22
C LEU A 83 -0.31 7.27 -10.53
N PRO A 84 0.53 8.33 -10.58
CA PRO A 84 0.96 8.95 -11.83
C PRO A 84 1.68 7.97 -12.77
N LEU A 85 2.56 7.11 -12.23
CA LEU A 85 3.23 6.06 -13.00
C LEU A 85 2.23 5.05 -13.55
N THR A 86 1.26 4.64 -12.71
CA THR A 86 0.19 3.71 -13.12
C THR A 86 -0.65 4.28 -14.26
N LYS A 87 -1.02 5.57 -14.18
CA LYS A 87 -1.74 6.28 -15.26
C LYS A 87 -0.92 6.31 -16.55
N ALA A 88 0.35 6.69 -16.47
CA ALA A 88 1.23 6.78 -17.63
C ALA A 88 1.38 5.41 -18.33
N LEU A 89 1.61 4.34 -17.59
CA LEU A 89 1.74 2.99 -18.14
C LEU A 89 0.43 2.46 -18.70
N SER A 90 -0.70 2.73 -18.04
CA SER A 90 -2.03 2.34 -18.54
C SER A 90 -2.37 3.05 -19.85
N LYS A 91 -2.04 4.35 -19.96
CA LYS A 91 -2.19 5.14 -21.20
C LYS A 91 -1.31 4.60 -22.32
N GLU A 92 -0.04 4.34 -22.06
CA GLU A 92 0.91 3.78 -23.04
C GLU A 92 0.45 2.42 -23.56
N ALA A 93 -0.05 1.56 -22.67
CA ALA A 93 -0.55 0.24 -22.99
C ALA A 93 -2.00 0.22 -23.53
N ARG A 94 -2.69 1.35 -23.54
CA ARG A 94 -4.10 1.50 -23.93
C ARG A 94 -5.05 0.56 -23.18
N ILE A 95 -4.87 0.44 -21.88
CA ILE A 95 -5.69 -0.38 -21.00
C ILE A 95 -6.41 0.46 -19.96
N SER A 96 -7.44 -0.14 -19.33
CA SER A 96 -8.17 0.50 -18.24
C SER A 96 -7.29 0.80 -17.03
N LEU A 97 -7.43 2.01 -16.48
CA LEU A 97 -6.81 2.38 -15.21
C LEU A 97 -7.34 1.50 -14.05
N ALA A 98 -8.61 1.06 -14.11
CA ALA A 98 -9.19 0.25 -13.04
C ALA A 98 -8.38 -1.01 -12.76
N GLY A 99 -8.00 -1.77 -13.78
CA GLY A 99 -7.18 -2.96 -13.63
C GLY A 99 -5.79 -2.68 -13.08
N SER A 100 -5.11 -1.66 -13.60
CA SER A 100 -3.75 -1.30 -13.21
C SER A 100 -3.69 -0.72 -11.80
N ALA A 101 -4.64 0.17 -11.44
CA ALA A 101 -4.72 0.76 -10.10
C ALA A 101 -5.12 -0.28 -9.05
N SER A 102 -6.06 -1.17 -9.37
CA SER A 102 -6.41 -2.29 -8.49
C SER A 102 -5.22 -3.22 -8.28
N ALA A 103 -4.44 -3.50 -9.32
CA ALA A 103 -3.24 -4.32 -9.23
C ALA A 103 -2.19 -3.70 -8.30
N LEU A 104 -1.95 -2.38 -8.43
CA LEU A 104 -1.07 -1.65 -7.54
C LEU A 104 -1.58 -1.70 -6.09
N ALA A 105 -2.85 -1.34 -5.87
CA ALA A 105 -3.46 -1.32 -4.54
C ALA A 105 -3.38 -2.68 -3.84
N LEU A 106 -3.69 -3.76 -4.57
CA LEU A 106 -3.60 -5.12 -4.03
C LEU A 106 -2.16 -5.51 -3.71
N GLY A 107 -1.20 -5.19 -4.59
CA GLY A 107 0.22 -5.45 -4.33
C GLY A 107 0.70 -4.76 -3.06
N LEU A 108 0.38 -3.47 -2.90
CA LEU A 108 0.70 -2.69 -1.70
C LEU A 108 0.03 -3.27 -0.45
N ALA A 109 -1.28 -3.54 -0.50
CA ALA A 109 -2.05 -4.02 0.64
C ALA A 109 -1.61 -5.41 1.11
N ILE A 110 -1.26 -6.30 0.20
CA ILE A 110 -0.81 -7.67 0.53
C ILE A 110 0.45 -7.62 1.40
N THR A 111 1.47 -6.89 0.97
CA THR A 111 2.70 -6.75 1.74
C THR A 111 2.46 -6.00 3.03
N HIS A 112 1.69 -4.92 2.99
CA HIS A 112 1.37 -4.11 4.17
C HIS A 112 0.70 -4.92 5.29
N ASN A 113 -0.14 -5.88 4.93
CA ASN A 113 -0.90 -6.67 5.92
C ASN A 113 -0.23 -8.00 6.31
N LEU A 114 0.69 -8.52 5.50
CA LEU A 114 1.25 -9.86 5.73
C LEU A 114 2.74 -9.84 6.10
N VAL A 115 3.49 -8.82 5.69
CA VAL A 115 4.95 -8.85 5.79
C VAL A 115 5.47 -7.71 6.68
N PRO A 116 6.11 -8.00 7.84
CA PRO A 116 6.86 -6.99 8.57
C PRO A 116 7.91 -6.29 7.66
N PRO A 117 8.26 -5.01 7.91
CA PRO A 117 8.15 -4.26 9.17
C PRO A 117 6.89 -3.42 9.33
N THR A 118 5.83 -3.66 8.60
CA THR A 118 4.57 -2.92 8.75
C THR A 118 3.95 -3.11 10.14
N PRO A 119 3.24 -2.11 10.70
CA PRO A 119 2.77 -2.12 12.08
C PRO A 119 1.84 -3.29 12.43
N GLY A 120 0.93 -3.67 11.51
CA GLY A 120 -0.05 -4.73 11.73
C GLY A 120 0.57 -6.08 12.06
N PRO A 121 1.40 -6.66 11.20
CA PRO A 121 2.08 -7.93 11.46
C PRO A 121 2.98 -7.90 12.69
N ILE A 122 3.64 -6.76 12.97
CA ILE A 122 4.48 -6.61 14.17
C ILE A 122 3.62 -6.60 15.44
N ALA A 123 2.50 -5.87 15.44
CA ALA A 123 1.58 -5.84 16.55
C ALA A 123 1.01 -7.24 16.84
N ALA A 124 0.58 -7.96 15.81
CA ALA A 124 0.11 -9.33 15.95
C ALA A 124 1.18 -10.25 16.52
N ALA A 125 2.42 -10.16 16.00
CA ALA A 125 3.55 -10.94 16.51
C ALA A 125 3.84 -10.64 17.98
N GLY A 126 3.80 -9.36 18.40
CA GLY A 126 4.02 -8.94 19.76
C GLY A 126 2.93 -9.43 20.73
N ILE A 127 1.66 -9.33 20.33
CA ILE A 127 0.52 -9.79 21.14
C ILE A 127 0.54 -11.32 21.33
N LEU A 128 0.90 -12.06 20.27
CA LEU A 128 0.95 -13.52 20.26
C LEU A 128 2.30 -14.08 20.77
N GLU A 129 3.22 -13.20 21.17
CA GLU A 129 4.59 -13.59 21.58
C GLU A 129 5.30 -14.46 20.52
N ALA A 130 4.97 -14.23 19.24
CA ALA A 130 5.47 -15.02 18.14
C ALA A 130 6.88 -14.57 17.73
N ASN A 131 7.68 -15.53 17.25
CA ASN A 131 9.01 -15.22 16.70
C ASN A 131 8.87 -14.39 15.41
N LEU A 132 9.37 -13.15 15.43
CA LEU A 132 9.24 -12.21 14.33
C LEU A 132 9.85 -12.72 13.01
N GLY A 133 10.98 -13.45 13.10
CA GLY A 133 11.60 -14.06 11.92
C GLY A 133 10.70 -15.10 11.24
N MET A 134 9.99 -15.90 12.04
CA MET A 134 8.99 -16.86 11.53
C MET A 134 7.78 -16.12 10.90
N VAL A 135 7.33 -15.03 11.51
CA VAL A 135 6.24 -14.21 10.97
C VAL A 135 6.64 -13.61 9.62
N ILE A 136 7.85 -13.09 9.48
CA ILE A 136 8.38 -12.61 8.19
C ILE A 136 8.42 -13.74 7.16
N MET A 137 8.99 -14.88 7.51
CA MET A 137 9.13 -16.01 6.61
C MET A 137 7.78 -16.52 6.11
N PHE A 138 6.84 -16.78 7.01
CA PHE A 138 5.50 -17.23 6.63
C PHE A 138 4.69 -16.13 5.93
N GLY A 139 4.87 -14.86 6.33
CA GLY A 139 4.27 -13.72 5.66
C GLY A 139 4.68 -13.64 4.19
N ILE A 140 5.96 -13.82 3.87
CA ILE A 140 6.46 -13.86 2.49
C ILE A 140 5.88 -15.09 1.75
N ILE A 141 5.92 -16.27 2.35
CA ILE A 141 5.42 -17.50 1.70
C ILE A 141 3.93 -17.38 1.38
N THR A 142 3.13 -16.91 2.33
CA THR A 142 1.67 -16.78 2.15
C THR A 142 1.29 -15.61 1.25
N SER A 143 2.08 -14.56 1.19
CA SER A 143 1.80 -13.41 0.33
C SER A 143 1.93 -13.71 -1.17
N ILE A 144 2.76 -14.67 -1.57
CA ILE A 144 2.96 -15.02 -2.99
C ILE A 144 1.67 -15.52 -3.64
N PRO A 145 0.98 -16.56 -3.14
CA PRO A 145 -0.29 -17.01 -3.73
C PRO A 145 -1.38 -15.93 -3.66
N VAL A 146 -1.40 -15.09 -2.61
CA VAL A 146 -2.34 -13.98 -2.52
C VAL A 146 -2.04 -12.91 -3.58
N LEU A 147 -0.76 -12.62 -3.84
CA LEU A 147 -0.35 -11.71 -4.91
C LEU A 147 -0.79 -12.21 -6.30
N VAL A 148 -0.63 -13.51 -6.56
CA VAL A 148 -1.11 -14.13 -7.80
C VAL A 148 -2.62 -14.01 -7.93
N ALA A 149 -3.37 -14.30 -6.87
CA ALA A 149 -4.83 -14.15 -6.86
C ALA A 149 -5.25 -12.69 -7.08
N GLY A 150 -4.60 -11.74 -6.41
CA GLY A 150 -4.82 -10.30 -6.59
C GLY A 150 -4.54 -9.81 -8.00
N TRP A 151 -3.44 -10.24 -8.59
CA TRP A 151 -3.12 -9.96 -10.00
C TRP A 151 -4.16 -10.54 -10.96
N LEU A 152 -4.59 -11.77 -10.76
CA LEU A 152 -5.63 -12.40 -11.59
C LEU A 152 -6.96 -11.66 -11.46
N PHE A 153 -7.35 -11.26 -10.26
CA PHE A 153 -8.53 -10.44 -10.02
C PHE A 153 -8.43 -9.10 -10.76
N ALA A 154 -7.33 -8.37 -10.59
CA ALA A 154 -7.10 -7.08 -11.22
C ALA A 154 -7.12 -7.18 -12.75
N SER A 155 -6.46 -8.21 -13.29
CA SER A 155 -6.34 -8.41 -14.75
C SER A 155 -7.62 -8.92 -15.42
N LYS A 156 -8.41 -9.77 -14.74
CA LYS A 156 -9.57 -10.44 -15.36
C LYS A 156 -10.91 -9.85 -14.94
N ILE A 157 -11.00 -9.28 -13.74
CA ILE A 157 -12.26 -8.77 -13.17
C ILE A 157 -12.26 -7.25 -13.16
N ALA A 158 -11.32 -6.62 -12.46
CA ALA A 158 -11.28 -5.16 -12.35
C ALA A 158 -11.06 -4.48 -13.72
N SER A 159 -10.27 -5.06 -14.60
CA SER A 159 -10.04 -4.56 -15.97
C SER A 159 -11.27 -4.56 -16.87
N ARG A 160 -12.38 -5.23 -16.47
CA ARG A 160 -13.65 -5.16 -17.23
C ARG A 160 -14.34 -3.82 -17.08
N ILE A 161 -14.06 -3.10 -16.00
CA ILE A 161 -14.55 -1.73 -15.80
C ILE A 161 -13.54 -0.82 -16.48
N TYR A 162 -13.98 -0.08 -17.52
CA TYR A 162 -13.09 0.86 -18.17
C TYR A 162 -13.09 2.18 -17.43
N ILE A 163 -11.90 2.59 -16.99
CA ILE A 163 -11.63 3.93 -16.46
C ILE A 163 -10.50 4.50 -17.31
N ASP A 164 -10.74 5.69 -17.89
CA ASP A 164 -9.74 6.38 -18.69
C ASP A 164 -8.52 6.75 -17.81
N PRO A 165 -7.30 6.35 -18.17
CA PRO A 165 -6.11 6.74 -17.44
C PRO A 165 -5.77 8.24 -17.54
N ASN A 166 -6.40 8.97 -18.47
CA ASN A 166 -6.20 10.40 -18.64
C ASN A 166 -7.54 11.08 -18.99
N PRO A 167 -8.49 11.16 -18.06
CA PRO A 167 -9.72 11.87 -18.31
C PRO A 167 -9.40 13.31 -18.69
N GLU A 168 -9.91 13.77 -19.83
CA GLU A 168 -9.89 15.18 -20.18
C GLU A 168 -10.78 15.92 -19.17
N ILE A 169 -10.17 16.58 -18.20
CA ILE A 169 -10.90 17.45 -17.29
C ILE A 169 -11.39 18.63 -18.11
N SER A 170 -12.70 18.73 -18.33
CA SER A 170 -13.28 19.82 -19.08
C SER A 170 -12.99 21.14 -18.34
N GLN A 171 -12.79 22.21 -19.10
CA GLN A 171 -12.59 23.56 -18.52
C GLN A 171 -13.78 23.99 -17.64
N GLU A 172 -14.96 23.44 -17.90
CA GLU A 172 -16.17 23.67 -17.10
C GLU A 172 -16.12 22.97 -15.73
N GLU A 173 -15.63 21.73 -15.65
CA GLU A 173 -15.44 21.01 -14.38
C GLU A 173 -14.37 21.68 -13.50
N ILE A 174 -13.31 22.22 -14.10
CA ILE A 174 -12.30 23.00 -13.37
C ILE A 174 -12.93 24.27 -12.76
N LYS A 175 -13.75 24.99 -13.54
CA LYS A 175 -14.44 26.19 -13.05
C LYS A 175 -15.46 25.90 -11.95
N GLU A 176 -16.16 24.78 -12.05
CA GLU A 176 -17.15 24.35 -11.05
C GLU A 176 -16.46 23.93 -9.74
N THR A 177 -15.37 23.16 -9.83
CA THR A 177 -14.55 22.76 -8.68
C THR A 177 -13.92 23.97 -7.97
N LEU A 178 -13.44 24.97 -8.74
CA LEU A 178 -12.89 26.20 -8.18
C LEU A 178 -13.95 27.08 -7.51
N LYS A 179 -15.23 27.02 -7.94
CA LYS A 179 -16.34 27.75 -7.30
C LYS A 179 -16.80 27.08 -6.00
N THR A 180 -16.63 25.77 -5.88
CA THR A 180 -17.04 24.99 -4.70
C THR A 180 -15.95 24.76 -3.68
N ALA A 181 -14.70 25.17 -3.99
CA ALA A 181 -13.57 25.09 -3.07
C ALA A 181 -13.81 26.04 -1.88
N PRO A 182 -13.73 25.55 -0.63
CA PRO A 182 -13.81 26.42 0.55
C PRO A 182 -12.60 27.38 0.56
N SER A 183 -12.92 28.67 0.82
CA SER A 183 -11.94 29.77 0.97
C SER A 183 -11.13 29.64 2.23
#